data_b8c3badbbaffb629b964652e44fed358
#
_entry.id   b8c3badbbaffb629b964652e44fed358
#
_cell.length_a   1.000
_cell.length_b   1.000
_cell.length_c   1.000
_cell.angle_alpha   90.00
_cell.angle_beta   90.00
_cell.angle_gamma   90.00
#
_symmetry.space_group_name_H-M   'P 1'
#
loop_
_entity.id
_entity.type
_entity.pdbx_description
1 polymer ?
#
loop_
_entity_poly.entity_id
_entity_poly.type
_entity_poly.pdbx_seq_one_letter_code
_entity_poly.pdbx_strand_id
1 'polypeptide(L)' 'MFVRKEDLIKCGFGNYQAYSLIKQAKALMVQKGFAYYASKGLGQVPIETVEEILGTKLELQEEQNA' A
#
# COMPACT_ATOMS: atom_id res chain seq x y z
N MET A 1 4.78 -4.63 7.97
CA MET A 1 4.28 -5.38 6.84
C MET A 1 4.14 -4.50 5.62
N PHE A 2 4.60 -4.98 4.47
CA PHE A 2 4.51 -4.21 3.24
C PHE A 2 3.40 -4.76 2.37
N VAL A 3 2.75 -3.90 1.63
CA VAL A 3 1.70 -4.31 0.72
C VAL A 3 2.00 -3.79 -0.67
N ARG A 4 1.51 -4.49 -1.68
CA ARG A 4 1.64 -4.10 -3.05
C ARG A 4 0.26 -3.93 -3.62
N LYS A 5 0.21 -3.44 -4.86
CA LYS A 5 -1.06 -3.26 -5.54
C LYS A 5 -1.88 -4.54 -5.54
N GLU A 6 -1.23 -5.67 -5.78
CA GLU A 6 -1.93 -6.95 -5.82
C GLU A 6 -2.60 -7.29 -4.50
N ASP A 7 -1.97 -6.93 -3.40
CA ASP A 7 -2.53 -7.20 -2.09
C ASP A 7 -3.81 -6.38 -1.89
N LEU A 8 -3.80 -5.15 -2.37
CA LEU A 8 -4.97 -4.30 -2.25
C LEU A 8 -6.10 -4.78 -3.13
N ILE A 9 -5.79 -5.32 -4.30
CA ILE A 9 -6.80 -5.88 -5.17
C ILE A 9 -7.45 -7.05 -4.47
N LYS A 10 -6.67 -7.86 -3.76
CA LYS A 10 -7.23 -8.98 -3.03
C LYS A 10 -8.14 -8.51 -1.90
N CYS A 11 -7.94 -7.31 -1.41
CA CYS A 11 -8.79 -6.75 -0.38
C CYS A 11 -10.08 -6.21 -0.95
N GLY A 12 -10.22 -6.19 -2.26
CA GLY A 12 -11.46 -5.72 -2.86
C GLY A 12 -11.37 -4.40 -3.59
N PHE A 13 -10.18 -3.80 -3.64
CA PHE A 13 -10.03 -2.54 -4.36
C PHE A 13 -9.91 -2.82 -5.85
N GLY A 14 -10.39 -1.93 -6.67
CA GLY A 14 -10.22 -2.06 -8.10
C GLY A 14 -8.78 -1.79 -8.50
N ASN A 15 -8.41 -2.15 -9.72
CA ASN A 15 -7.08 -1.95 -10.20
C ASN A 15 -6.62 -0.51 -10.10
N TYR A 16 -7.43 0.40 -10.54
CA TYR A 16 -7.04 1.81 -10.51
C TYR A 16 -6.93 2.32 -9.09
N GLN A 17 -7.85 1.90 -8.23
CA GLN A 17 -7.83 2.32 -6.85
C GLN A 17 -6.59 1.81 -6.14
N ALA A 18 -6.25 0.55 -6.38
CA ALA A 18 -5.07 -0.04 -5.77
C ALA A 18 -3.80 0.70 -6.22
N TYR A 19 -3.72 0.97 -7.51
CA TYR A 19 -2.57 1.68 -8.06
C TYR A 19 -2.47 3.07 -7.43
N SER A 20 -3.60 3.76 -7.34
CA SER A 20 -3.63 5.09 -6.78
C SER A 20 -3.22 5.11 -5.31
N LEU A 21 -3.69 4.11 -4.55
CA LEU A 21 -3.33 4.04 -3.14
C LEU A 21 -1.85 3.82 -2.95
N ILE A 22 -1.24 2.94 -3.74
CA ILE A 22 0.20 2.72 -3.65
C ILE A 22 0.94 4.01 -3.99
N LYS A 23 0.49 4.72 -5.01
CA LYS A 23 1.15 5.94 -5.42
C LYS A 23 1.04 7.00 -4.32
N GLN A 24 -0.13 7.13 -3.72
CA GLN A 24 -0.32 8.10 -2.64
C GLN A 24 0.50 7.72 -1.41
N ALA A 25 0.57 6.43 -1.11
CA ALA A 25 1.34 5.98 0.04
C ALA A 25 2.83 6.25 -0.16
N LYS A 26 3.32 6.05 -1.36
CA LYS A 26 4.72 6.36 -1.64
C LYS A 26 4.98 7.85 -1.45
N ALA A 27 4.09 8.69 -1.95
CA ALA A 27 4.26 10.12 -1.81
C ALA A 27 4.23 10.53 -0.34
N LEU A 28 3.36 9.92 0.43
CA LEU A 28 3.27 10.22 1.85
C LEU A 28 4.54 9.83 2.58
N MET A 29 5.11 8.67 2.24
CA MET A 29 6.35 8.25 2.86
C MET A 29 7.51 9.20 2.54
N VAL A 30 7.57 9.67 1.30
CA VAL A 30 8.59 10.62 0.93
C VAL A 30 8.40 11.92 1.70
N GLN A 31 7.14 12.34 1.86
CA GLN A 31 6.83 13.54 2.59
C GLN A 31 7.24 13.41 4.05
N LYS A 32 7.20 12.21 4.60
CA LYS A 32 7.60 11.98 5.97
C LYS A 32 9.12 11.87 6.11
N GLY A 33 9.87 11.99 5.02
CA GLY A 33 11.31 11.98 5.07
C GLY A 33 11.96 10.68 4.64
N PHE A 34 11.20 9.73 4.12
CA PHE A 34 11.77 8.45 3.71
C PHE A 34 11.99 8.44 2.21
N ALA A 35 13.14 8.98 1.80
CA ALA A 35 13.45 9.11 0.38
C ALA A 35 13.52 7.77 -0.36
N TYR A 36 13.66 6.68 0.37
CA TYR A 36 13.67 5.36 -0.22
C TYR A 36 12.44 5.13 -1.12
N TYR A 37 11.30 5.70 -0.73
CA TYR A 37 10.06 5.47 -1.44
C TYR A 37 9.89 6.36 -2.68
N ALA A 38 10.90 7.19 -2.98
CA ALA A 38 10.84 8.00 -4.18
C ALA A 38 11.19 7.22 -5.43
N SER A 39 11.69 5.99 -5.28
CA SER A 39 12.12 5.20 -6.42
C SER A 39 10.95 4.79 -7.28
N LYS A 40 11.05 5.00 -8.59
CA LYS A 40 9.98 4.68 -9.46
C LYS A 40 9.68 3.21 -9.53
N GLY A 41 10.64 2.36 -9.40
CA GLY A 41 10.42 0.92 -9.50
C GLY A 41 9.87 0.28 -8.26
N LEU A 42 9.77 1.03 -7.16
CA LEU A 42 9.33 0.46 -5.93
C LEU A 42 7.82 0.34 -5.92
N GLY A 43 7.30 -0.85 -5.78
CA GLY A 43 5.88 -1.09 -5.82
C GLY A 43 5.26 -1.52 -4.52
N GLN A 44 5.98 -1.37 -3.40
CA GLN A 44 5.41 -1.78 -2.12
C GLN A 44 5.59 -0.67 -1.10
N VAL A 45 4.67 -0.60 -0.16
CA VAL A 45 4.66 0.41 0.87
C VAL A 45 4.25 -0.22 2.19
N PRO A 46 4.55 0.41 3.31
CA PRO A 46 4.09 -0.14 4.59
C PRO A 46 2.57 -0.12 4.64
N ILE A 47 1.99 -1.17 5.19
CA ILE A 47 0.54 -1.24 5.29
C ILE A 47 0.00 -0.10 6.14
N GLU A 48 0.75 0.32 7.14
CA GLU A 48 0.31 1.40 8.01
C GLU A 48 0.09 2.69 7.25
N THR A 49 0.88 2.94 6.22
CA THR A 49 0.75 4.15 5.44
C THR A 49 -0.56 4.12 4.65
N VAL A 50 -0.90 2.97 4.09
CA VAL A 50 -2.16 2.83 3.37
C VAL A 50 -3.32 2.99 4.33
N GLU A 51 -3.20 2.40 5.50
CA GLU A 51 -4.25 2.50 6.50
C GLU A 51 -4.46 3.95 6.93
N GLU A 52 -3.38 4.70 7.00
CA GLU A 52 -3.47 6.10 7.37
C GLU A 52 -4.24 6.89 6.30
N ILE A 53 -4.01 6.58 5.04
CA ILE A 53 -4.70 7.25 3.95
C ILE A 53 -6.19 6.90 3.97
N LEU A 54 -6.49 5.63 4.23
CA LEU A 54 -7.86 5.17 4.24
C LEU A 54 -8.63 5.53 5.52
N GLY A 55 -7.90 5.77 6.57
CA GLY A 55 -8.53 6.07 7.86
C GLY A 55 -9.07 4.84 8.56
N THR A 56 -8.63 3.66 8.18
CA THR A 56 -9.11 2.44 8.79
C THR A 56 -8.07 1.35 8.60
N LYS A 57 -8.18 0.29 9.34
CA LYS A 57 -7.25 -0.80 9.22
C LYS A 57 -7.62 -1.72 8.09
N LEU A 58 -6.60 -2.32 7.49
CA LEU A 58 -6.81 -3.27 6.42
C LEU A 58 -6.60 -4.66 6.94
N GLU A 59 -7.47 -5.58 6.51
CA GLU A 59 -7.29 -6.94 6.87
C GLU A 59 -6.94 -7.70 5.65
N LEU A 60 -5.67 -8.08 5.48
CA LEU A 60 -5.26 -8.86 4.32
C LEU A 60 -5.68 -10.29 4.50
N GLN A 61 -6.17 -10.88 3.40
CA GLN A 61 -6.54 -12.18 3.49
C GLN A 61 -5.37 -13.03 3.29
N GLU A 62 -4.83 -13.62 4.26
CA GLU A 62 -3.74 -14.38 4.13
C GLU A 62 -4.02 -15.71 3.67
N GLU A 63 -3.43 -16.25 2.87
CA GLU A 63 -3.63 -17.43 2.36
C GLU A 63 -3.21 -18.39 3.22
N GLN A 64 -3.50 -18.63 4.13
CA GLN A 64 -3.18 -19.38 5.02
C GLN A 64 -3.17 -20.64 4.88
N ASN A 65 -2.83 -21.22 4.76
CA ASN A 65 -2.80 -22.39 4.62
C ASN A 65 -2.57 -22.99 5.61
N ALA A 66 -2.80 -22.68 6.26
CA ALA A 66 -2.55 -23.25 7.30
C ALA A 66 -2.57 -24.12 7.52
#